data_6efb24d8f804e8763972aee4fa957ce6
#
_entry.id   6efb24d8f804e8763972aee4fa957ce6
#
_cell.length_a   1.000
_cell.length_b   1.000
_cell.length_c   1.000
_cell.angle_alpha   90.00
_cell.angle_beta   90.00
_cell.angle_gamma   90.00
#
_symmetry.space_group_name_H-M   'P 1'
#
loop_
_entity.id
_entity.type
_entity.pdbx_description
1 polymer ?
#
loop_
_entity_poly.entity_id
_entity_poly.type
_entity_poly.pdbx_seq_one_letter_code
_entity_poly.pdbx_strand_id
1 'polypeptide(L)'
;KEALLVYKEVLLTKLGENYEDKIPAKLLLHWIDNVLEKDDFYIAHEFLEEINDPFYFKDFNAMLAKNDLAYLCEYGLEDLFVPDLGIEHVDNYKDKKFKDRIDLEQFMDIVSNKVFRQSLIVHAKAYESVANKQIGPSDVNKIHVVADFIKKDDGWHDKFALMPQDISWLCEVFYGMYPASINLSQILEILPEDKLMVYSAFVRLLTNSASAMIVKDELKDIEYRPGYSRLNPNLINYVKYFLKHQNSSDIVF
;
A
#
# COMPACT_ATOMS: atom_id res chain seq x y z
N LYS A 1 20.27 -18.33 -5.12
CA LYS A 1 20.91 -17.67 -3.97
C LYS A 1 22.43 -17.81 -3.97
N GLU A 2 22.98 -19.04 -4.11
CA GLU A 2 24.45 -19.27 -4.11
C GLU A 2 25.17 -18.37 -5.13
N ALA A 3 24.66 -18.26 -6.38
CA ALA A 3 25.24 -17.39 -7.39
C ALA A 3 25.21 -15.91 -7.00
N LEU A 4 24.16 -15.44 -6.32
CA LEU A 4 24.07 -14.08 -5.82
C LEU A 4 25.06 -13.81 -4.68
N LEU A 5 25.28 -14.79 -3.80
CA LEU A 5 26.30 -14.69 -2.74
C LEU A 5 27.70 -14.56 -3.35
N VAL A 6 28.04 -15.42 -4.31
CA VAL A 6 29.33 -15.34 -5.03
C VAL A 6 29.48 -13.99 -5.73
N TYR A 7 28.42 -13.52 -6.41
CA TYR A 7 28.44 -12.22 -7.07
C TYR A 7 28.65 -11.07 -6.07
N LYS A 8 27.98 -11.11 -4.92
CA LYS A 8 28.16 -10.14 -3.84
C LYS A 8 29.61 -10.09 -3.36
N GLU A 9 30.24 -11.24 -3.08
CA GLU A 9 31.63 -11.33 -2.68
C GLU A 9 32.60 -10.74 -3.71
N VAL A 10 32.39 -11.09 -4.99
CA VAL A 10 33.19 -10.54 -6.11
C VAL A 10 33.01 -9.02 -6.20
N LEU A 11 31.78 -8.53 -6.06
CA LEU A 11 31.48 -7.12 -6.10
C LEU A 11 32.17 -6.36 -4.95
N LEU A 12 32.05 -6.85 -3.72
CA LEU A 12 32.70 -6.26 -2.54
C LEU A 12 34.23 -6.22 -2.70
N THR A 13 34.82 -7.33 -3.18
CA THR A 13 36.26 -7.42 -3.42
C THR A 13 36.74 -6.38 -4.47
N LYS A 14 35.96 -6.17 -5.54
CA LYS A 14 36.28 -5.19 -6.59
C LYS A 14 36.07 -3.75 -6.16
N LEU A 15 35.10 -3.47 -5.31
CA LEU A 15 34.78 -2.13 -4.85
C LEU A 15 35.78 -1.59 -3.83
N GLY A 16 36.42 -2.49 -3.05
CA GLY A 16 37.34 -2.14 -1.96
C GLY A 16 36.63 -1.54 -0.75
N GLU A 17 37.43 -1.06 0.21
CA GLU A 17 36.91 -0.58 1.51
C GLU A 17 36.03 0.69 1.41
N ASN A 18 36.18 1.48 0.35
CA ASN A 18 35.46 2.75 0.17
C ASN A 18 34.20 2.62 -0.72
N TYR A 19 33.58 1.44 -0.78
CA TYR A 19 32.38 1.27 -1.61
C TYR A 19 31.16 2.07 -1.09
N GLU A 20 31.18 2.43 0.18
CA GLU A 20 30.11 3.20 0.81
C GLU A 20 29.92 4.60 0.21
N ASP A 21 30.96 5.17 -0.36
CA ASP A 21 30.92 6.45 -1.07
C ASP A 21 30.34 6.32 -2.50
N LYS A 22 30.12 5.09 -2.97
CA LYS A 22 29.63 4.81 -4.33
C LYS A 22 28.13 4.46 -4.29
N ILE A 23 27.28 5.45 -4.47
CA ILE A 23 25.81 5.29 -4.42
C ILE A 23 25.31 4.11 -5.27
N PRO A 24 25.74 3.93 -6.55
CA PRO A 24 25.26 2.80 -7.35
C PRO A 24 25.62 1.42 -6.75
N ALA A 25 26.81 1.32 -6.15
CA ALA A 25 27.25 0.07 -5.52
C ALA A 25 26.44 -0.25 -4.26
N LYS A 26 26.16 0.75 -3.45
CA LYS A 26 25.30 0.64 -2.26
C LYS A 26 23.90 0.16 -2.61
N LEU A 27 23.29 0.77 -3.63
CA LEU A 27 21.96 0.40 -4.09
C LEU A 27 21.94 -1.04 -4.62
N LEU A 28 22.96 -1.44 -5.38
CA LEU A 28 23.06 -2.81 -5.91
C LEU A 28 23.23 -3.84 -4.78
N LEU A 29 24.09 -3.57 -3.81
CA LEU A 29 24.30 -4.45 -2.64
C LEU A 29 23.02 -4.58 -1.82
N HIS A 30 22.36 -3.47 -1.54
CA HIS A 30 21.07 -3.48 -0.84
C HIS A 30 20.01 -4.31 -1.58
N TRP A 31 19.94 -4.17 -2.90
CA TRP A 31 19.03 -4.95 -3.72
C TRP A 31 19.37 -6.46 -3.66
N ILE A 32 20.67 -6.83 -3.74
CA ILE A 32 21.09 -8.23 -3.63
C ILE A 32 20.69 -8.80 -2.25
N ASP A 33 20.88 -8.03 -1.18
CA ASP A 33 20.53 -8.47 0.17
C ASP A 33 19.02 -8.70 0.30
N ASN A 34 18.22 -7.78 -0.20
CA ASN A 34 16.77 -7.92 -0.23
C ASN A 34 16.30 -9.18 -0.97
N VAL A 35 16.94 -9.52 -2.11
CA VAL A 35 16.61 -10.74 -2.85
C VAL A 35 17.04 -12.00 -2.10
N LEU A 36 18.20 -11.97 -1.42
CA LEU A 36 18.70 -13.10 -0.65
C LEU A 36 17.79 -13.44 0.55
N GLU A 37 17.12 -12.45 1.13
CA GLU A 37 16.16 -12.62 2.23
C GLU A 37 14.85 -13.27 1.80
N LYS A 38 14.49 -13.19 0.50
CA LYS A 38 13.26 -13.81 -0.02
C LYS A 38 13.35 -15.33 -0.03
N ASP A 39 12.20 -16.00 0.07
CA ASP A 39 12.15 -17.43 -0.09
C ASP A 39 12.41 -17.88 -1.55
N ASP A 40 12.71 -19.15 -1.73
CA ASP A 40 13.06 -19.67 -3.05
C ASP A 40 11.88 -19.68 -4.02
N PHE A 41 10.65 -19.82 -3.49
CA PHE A 41 9.43 -19.77 -4.28
C PHE A 41 9.21 -18.36 -4.85
N TYR A 42 9.38 -17.33 -4.00
CA TYR A 42 9.31 -15.94 -4.44
C TYR A 42 10.35 -15.64 -5.53
N ILE A 43 11.61 -16.06 -5.31
CA ILE A 43 12.67 -15.83 -6.31
C ILE A 43 12.36 -16.54 -7.63
N ALA A 44 11.84 -17.76 -7.58
CA ALA A 44 11.47 -18.50 -8.77
C ALA A 44 10.37 -17.79 -9.57
N HIS A 45 9.34 -17.27 -8.91
CA HIS A 45 8.23 -16.60 -9.56
C HIS A 45 8.55 -15.18 -10.03
N GLU A 46 9.31 -14.41 -9.25
CA GLU A 46 9.51 -12.99 -9.55
C GLU A 46 10.72 -12.73 -10.46
N PHE A 47 11.72 -13.64 -10.46
CA PHE A 47 12.98 -13.38 -11.16
C PHE A 47 13.39 -14.44 -12.16
N LEU A 48 12.86 -15.67 -12.07
CA LEU A 48 13.30 -16.80 -12.89
C LEU A 48 12.21 -17.33 -13.83
N GLU A 49 11.08 -16.66 -13.94
CA GLU A 49 10.06 -17.01 -14.91
C GLU A 49 10.55 -16.79 -16.35
N GLU A 50 10.12 -17.65 -17.27
CA GLU A 50 10.52 -17.62 -18.68
C GLU A 50 10.11 -16.30 -19.37
N ILE A 51 8.96 -15.73 -18.95
CA ILE A 51 8.46 -14.46 -19.46
C ILE A 51 8.41 -13.48 -18.27
N ASN A 52 9.40 -12.60 -18.18
CA ASN A 52 9.48 -11.56 -17.17
C ASN A 52 9.93 -10.24 -17.84
N ASP A 53 9.06 -9.73 -18.72
CA ASP A 53 9.32 -8.51 -19.47
C ASP A 53 8.72 -7.30 -18.75
N PRO A 54 9.56 -6.35 -18.29
CA PRO A 54 9.06 -5.13 -17.69
C PRO A 54 8.43 -4.21 -18.73
N PHE A 55 7.37 -3.51 -18.35
CA PHE A 55 6.68 -2.54 -19.18
C PHE A 55 6.72 -1.15 -18.59
N TYR A 56 6.85 -0.14 -19.44
CA TYR A 56 6.47 1.21 -19.01
C TYR A 56 4.96 1.31 -18.85
N PHE A 57 4.52 2.09 -17.89
CA PHE A 57 3.09 2.26 -17.62
C PHE A 57 2.30 2.74 -18.85
N LYS A 58 2.87 3.60 -19.66
CA LYS A 58 2.29 4.02 -20.95
C LYS A 58 2.06 2.86 -21.91
N ASP A 59 3.02 1.95 -22.02
CA ASP A 59 2.93 0.81 -22.92
C ASP A 59 1.87 -0.17 -22.44
N PHE A 60 1.80 -0.39 -21.13
CA PHE A 60 0.74 -1.17 -20.50
C PHE A 60 -0.64 -0.58 -20.82
N ASN A 61 -0.83 0.73 -20.66
CA ASN A 61 -2.11 1.39 -21.00
C ASN A 61 -2.45 1.28 -22.48
N ALA A 62 -1.46 1.36 -23.36
CA ALA A 62 -1.68 1.15 -24.81
C ALA A 62 -2.13 -0.29 -25.13
N MET A 63 -1.64 -1.29 -24.38
CA MET A 63 -2.13 -2.67 -24.50
C MET A 63 -3.54 -2.84 -23.97
N LEU A 64 -3.90 -2.20 -22.85
CA LEU A 64 -5.25 -2.19 -22.32
C LEU A 64 -6.25 -1.62 -23.34
N ALA A 65 -5.93 -0.47 -23.93
CA ALA A 65 -6.79 0.20 -24.92
C ALA A 65 -7.05 -0.65 -26.16
N LYS A 66 -6.08 -1.46 -26.62
CA LYS A 66 -6.26 -2.41 -27.73
C LYS A 66 -7.24 -3.54 -27.42
N ASN A 67 -7.53 -3.77 -26.16
CA ASN A 67 -8.41 -4.85 -25.68
C ASN A 67 -9.70 -4.32 -25.02
N ASP A 68 -10.12 -3.10 -25.34
CA ASP A 68 -11.30 -2.46 -24.77
C ASP A 68 -11.27 -2.38 -23.23
N LEU A 69 -10.07 -2.28 -22.65
CA LEU A 69 -9.82 -2.13 -21.23
C LEU A 69 -9.26 -0.72 -20.93
N ALA A 70 -9.42 -0.28 -19.70
CA ALA A 70 -8.89 0.98 -19.21
C ALA A 70 -8.33 0.83 -17.80
N TYR A 71 -7.24 1.52 -17.52
CA TYR A 71 -6.70 1.66 -16.17
C TYR A 71 -7.61 2.59 -15.35
N LEU A 72 -8.04 2.12 -14.20
CA LEU A 72 -8.85 2.90 -13.27
C LEU A 72 -8.00 3.63 -12.23
N CYS A 73 -7.25 2.90 -11.46
CA CYS A 73 -6.35 3.39 -10.41
C CYS A 73 -5.44 2.27 -9.93
N GLU A 74 -4.52 2.57 -9.03
CA GLU A 74 -3.81 1.55 -8.27
C GLU A 74 -4.71 0.93 -7.19
N TYR A 75 -4.34 -0.28 -6.74
CA TYR A 75 -5.03 -0.98 -5.66
C TYR A 75 -4.77 -0.30 -4.30
N GLY A 76 -3.56 0.21 -4.08
CA GLY A 76 -3.18 0.89 -2.85
C GLY A 76 -3.87 2.25 -2.71
N LEU A 77 -4.38 2.55 -1.53
CA LEU A 77 -5.01 3.83 -1.23
C LEU A 77 -4.01 4.99 -1.29
N GLU A 78 -2.75 4.73 -0.95
CA GLU A 78 -1.64 5.66 -1.05
C GLU A 78 -1.44 6.17 -2.48
N ASP A 79 -1.73 5.33 -3.46
CA ASP A 79 -1.60 5.66 -4.88
C ASP A 79 -2.81 6.41 -5.46
N LEU A 80 -3.92 6.52 -4.72
CA LEU A 80 -5.08 7.33 -5.13
C LEU A 80 -4.81 8.84 -5.00
N PHE A 81 -3.88 9.21 -4.15
CA PHE A 81 -3.46 10.58 -3.93
C PHE A 81 -2.11 10.77 -4.61
N VAL A 82 -1.99 11.77 -5.47
CA VAL A 82 -0.69 12.11 -6.06
C VAL A 82 0.26 12.50 -4.93
N PRO A 83 1.34 11.75 -4.70
CA PRO A 83 2.20 11.99 -3.55
C PRO A 83 2.82 13.39 -3.63
N ASP A 84 2.81 14.09 -2.50
CA ASP A 84 3.67 15.24 -2.29
C ASP A 84 5.07 14.72 -2.04
N LEU A 85 5.97 14.94 -2.99
CA LEU A 85 7.35 14.48 -2.89
C LEU A 85 8.23 15.42 -2.05
N GLY A 86 7.65 16.51 -1.52
CA GLY A 86 8.39 17.54 -0.77
C GLY A 86 9.42 18.28 -1.60
N ILE A 87 9.34 18.17 -2.92
CA ILE A 87 10.23 18.82 -3.88
C ILE A 87 9.43 19.82 -4.68
N GLU A 88 9.49 21.09 -4.28
CA GLU A 88 8.69 22.18 -4.86
C GLU A 88 8.74 22.24 -6.40
N HIS A 89 9.90 22.01 -7.01
CA HIS A 89 10.02 21.99 -8.46
C HIS A 89 9.27 20.85 -9.13
N VAL A 90 9.24 19.67 -8.52
CA VAL A 90 8.52 18.50 -9.03
C VAL A 90 7.03 18.69 -8.84
N ASP A 91 6.61 19.19 -7.68
CA ASP A 91 5.21 19.44 -7.38
C ASP A 91 4.61 20.51 -8.28
N ASN A 92 5.35 21.61 -8.52
CA ASN A 92 4.97 22.61 -9.52
C ASN A 92 4.95 22.08 -10.96
N TYR A 93 5.73 21.04 -11.26
CA TYR A 93 5.79 20.44 -12.57
C TYR A 93 4.56 19.57 -12.88
N LYS A 94 4.00 18.91 -11.86
CA LYS A 94 2.79 18.08 -11.96
C LYS A 94 1.62 18.89 -12.55
N ASP A 95 1.48 20.15 -12.15
CA ASP A 95 0.31 20.97 -12.49
C ASP A 95 0.34 21.55 -13.90
N LYS A 96 1.44 21.46 -14.63
CA LYS A 96 1.63 22.35 -15.81
C LYS A 96 2.00 21.69 -17.13
N LYS A 97 2.34 20.39 -17.20
CA LYS A 97 2.98 19.86 -18.42
C LYS A 97 2.56 18.47 -18.89
N PHE A 98 1.65 17.82 -18.23
CA PHE A 98 1.23 16.48 -18.64
C PHE A 98 0.00 16.56 -19.55
N LYS A 99 0.02 15.77 -20.60
CA LYS A 99 -1.07 15.68 -21.58
C LYS A 99 -2.34 15.12 -20.94
N ASP A 100 -2.14 14.12 -20.09
CA ASP A 100 -3.21 13.40 -19.40
C ASP A 100 -2.65 12.73 -18.13
N ARG A 101 -3.53 12.03 -17.41
CA ARG A 101 -3.20 11.30 -16.20
C ARG A 101 -2.13 10.21 -16.43
N ILE A 102 -2.15 9.54 -17.56
CA ILE A 102 -1.20 8.46 -17.87
C ILE A 102 0.21 9.01 -17.99
N ASP A 103 0.36 10.20 -18.59
CA ASP A 103 1.65 10.89 -18.66
C ASP A 103 2.17 11.29 -17.28
N LEU A 104 1.30 11.79 -16.42
CA LEU A 104 1.64 12.12 -15.03
C LEU A 104 2.07 10.87 -14.24
N GLU A 105 1.28 9.81 -14.29
CA GLU A 105 1.57 8.55 -13.60
C GLU A 105 2.91 7.94 -14.06
N GLN A 106 3.20 7.95 -15.36
CA GLN A 106 4.48 7.50 -15.87
C GLN A 106 5.66 8.36 -15.37
N PHE A 107 5.47 9.66 -15.29
CA PHE A 107 6.47 10.56 -14.71
C PHE A 107 6.70 10.25 -13.23
N MET A 108 5.63 10.04 -12.48
CA MET A 108 5.71 9.70 -11.06
C MET A 108 6.43 8.38 -10.83
N ASP A 109 6.22 7.37 -11.68
CA ASP A 109 6.98 6.11 -11.60
C ASP A 109 8.48 6.32 -11.70
N ILE A 110 8.90 7.16 -12.64
CA ILE A 110 10.32 7.45 -12.86
C ILE A 110 10.90 8.20 -11.66
N VAL A 111 10.20 9.23 -11.17
CA VAL A 111 10.69 10.07 -10.07
C VAL A 111 10.74 9.32 -8.75
N SER A 112 9.73 8.48 -8.46
CA SER A 112 9.66 7.68 -7.24
C SER A 112 10.42 6.35 -7.33
N ASN A 113 11.02 6.05 -8.50
CA ASN A 113 11.64 4.74 -8.79
C ASN A 113 10.67 3.58 -8.52
N LYS A 114 9.40 3.73 -8.91
CA LYS A 114 8.36 2.72 -8.72
C LYS A 114 8.63 1.55 -9.68
N VAL A 115 8.92 0.39 -9.13
CA VAL A 115 9.29 -0.82 -9.90
C VAL A 115 8.13 -1.80 -10.04
N PHE A 116 7.05 -1.60 -9.29
CA PHE A 116 5.91 -2.51 -9.28
C PHE A 116 4.59 -1.73 -9.16
N ARG A 117 3.55 -2.20 -9.87
CA ARG A 117 2.20 -1.65 -9.81
C ARG A 117 1.17 -2.75 -9.58
N GLN A 118 0.15 -2.42 -8.80
CA GLN A 118 -1.05 -3.24 -8.62
C GLN A 118 -2.24 -2.45 -9.13
N SER A 119 -2.52 -2.59 -10.41
CA SER A 119 -3.47 -1.74 -11.12
C SER A 119 -4.87 -2.34 -11.20
N LEU A 120 -5.88 -1.56 -10.88
CA LEU A 120 -7.27 -1.90 -11.13
C LEU A 120 -7.65 -1.55 -12.56
N ILE A 121 -8.19 -2.54 -13.27
CA ILE A 121 -8.55 -2.45 -14.68
C ILE A 121 -10.05 -2.64 -14.83
N VAL A 122 -10.68 -1.85 -15.69
CA VAL A 122 -12.10 -1.93 -15.99
C VAL A 122 -12.33 -2.00 -17.51
N HIS A 123 -13.49 -2.44 -17.94
CA HIS A 123 -13.88 -2.28 -19.34
C HIS A 123 -13.94 -0.80 -19.72
N ALA A 124 -13.44 -0.44 -20.91
CA ALA A 124 -13.37 0.95 -21.36
C ALA A 124 -14.74 1.66 -21.30
N LYS A 125 -15.82 0.96 -21.66
CA LYS A 125 -17.19 1.49 -21.57
C LYS A 125 -17.66 1.79 -20.13
N ALA A 126 -17.10 1.12 -19.14
CA ALA A 126 -17.44 1.35 -17.74
C ALA A 126 -16.58 2.46 -17.11
N TYR A 127 -15.44 2.77 -17.72
CA TYR A 127 -14.49 3.75 -17.22
C TYR A 127 -15.11 5.12 -16.96
N GLU A 128 -15.88 5.66 -17.91
CA GLU A 128 -16.52 6.97 -17.78
C GLU A 128 -17.50 7.05 -16.61
N SER A 129 -18.14 5.93 -16.26
CA SER A 129 -19.10 5.90 -15.16
C SER A 129 -18.45 5.86 -13.77
N VAL A 130 -17.19 5.41 -13.69
CA VAL A 130 -16.48 5.22 -12.40
C VAL A 130 -15.30 6.17 -12.21
N ALA A 131 -14.60 6.57 -13.27
CA ALA A 131 -13.36 7.34 -13.19
C ALA A 131 -13.54 8.84 -12.99
N ASN A 132 -14.67 9.41 -13.36
CA ASN A 132 -14.90 10.86 -13.37
C ASN A 132 -15.38 11.45 -12.04
N LYS A 133 -15.25 10.70 -10.95
CA LYS A 133 -15.62 11.18 -9.62
C LYS A 133 -14.36 11.60 -8.87
N GLN A 134 -14.16 12.88 -8.69
CA GLN A 134 -13.21 13.35 -7.70
C GLN A 134 -13.68 12.92 -6.31
N ILE A 135 -12.81 12.24 -5.59
CA ILE A 135 -13.05 11.87 -4.19
C ILE A 135 -12.97 13.16 -3.39
N GLY A 136 -14.11 13.60 -2.87
CA GLY A 136 -14.21 14.77 -2.02
C GLY A 136 -14.39 14.40 -0.53
N PRO A 137 -14.35 15.38 0.37
CA PRO A 137 -14.60 15.14 1.80
C PRO A 137 -15.91 14.40 2.09
N SER A 138 -16.96 14.68 1.31
CA SER A 138 -18.26 14.00 1.43
C SER A 138 -18.21 12.50 1.08
N ASP A 139 -17.27 12.08 0.27
CA ASP A 139 -17.10 10.67 -0.09
C ASP A 139 -16.25 9.97 0.97
N VAL A 140 -15.19 10.63 1.44
CA VAL A 140 -14.35 10.14 2.55
C VAL A 140 -15.17 9.96 3.83
N ASN A 141 -16.15 10.82 4.09
CA ASN A 141 -17.07 10.69 5.21
C ASN A 141 -17.90 9.39 5.22
N LYS A 142 -18.07 8.75 4.08
CA LYS A 142 -18.83 7.51 3.95
C LYS A 142 -17.97 6.25 4.07
N ILE A 143 -16.67 6.42 4.10
CA ILE A 143 -15.74 5.31 4.19
C ILE A 143 -15.68 4.83 5.63
N HIS A 144 -16.01 3.56 5.86
CA HIS A 144 -15.80 2.89 7.12
C HIS A 144 -14.42 2.27 7.14
N VAL A 145 -13.67 2.51 8.21
CA VAL A 145 -12.29 2.01 8.37
C VAL A 145 -12.17 1.21 9.64
N VAL A 146 -11.50 0.08 9.54
CA VAL A 146 -11.01 -0.71 10.67
C VAL A 146 -9.50 -0.62 10.67
N ALA A 147 -8.90 -0.37 11.82
CA ALA A 147 -7.44 -0.41 11.94
C ALA A 147 -7.05 -1.00 13.29
N ASP A 148 -6.02 -1.87 13.25
CA ASP A 148 -5.43 -2.51 14.42
C ASP A 148 -4.05 -1.90 14.69
N PHE A 149 -3.94 -1.19 15.81
CA PHE A 149 -2.70 -0.55 16.23
C PHE A 149 -2.22 -1.10 17.55
N ILE A 150 -0.90 -1.14 17.72
CA ILE A 150 -0.23 -1.60 18.94
C ILE A 150 0.53 -0.43 19.55
N LYS A 151 0.29 -0.16 20.83
CA LYS A 151 1.05 0.84 21.58
C LYS A 151 2.31 0.19 22.12
N LYS A 152 3.47 0.78 21.80
CA LYS A 152 4.79 0.42 22.33
C LYS A 152 5.41 1.60 23.06
N ASP A 153 6.60 1.41 23.65
CA ASP A 153 7.30 2.46 24.42
C ASP A 153 7.70 3.67 23.55
N ASP A 154 7.95 3.44 22.27
CA ASP A 154 8.35 4.45 21.27
C ASP A 154 7.17 5.09 20.52
N GLY A 155 5.92 4.60 20.72
CA GLY A 155 4.73 5.15 20.10
C GLY A 155 3.74 4.11 19.59
N TRP A 156 2.87 4.55 18.69
CA TRP A 156 1.92 3.67 18.03
C TRP A 156 2.54 2.99 16.82
N HIS A 157 2.30 1.71 16.68
CA HIS A 157 2.73 0.90 15.56
C HIS A 157 1.53 0.29 14.84
N ASP A 158 1.63 0.24 13.52
CA ASP A 158 0.85 -0.72 12.76
C ASP A 158 1.60 -2.07 12.69
N LYS A 159 1.13 -2.98 11.84
CA LYS A 159 1.74 -4.30 11.66
C LYS A 159 3.24 -4.23 11.28
N PHE A 160 3.68 -3.19 10.58
CA PHE A 160 5.02 -3.14 9.98
C PHE A 160 5.88 -1.97 10.46
N ALA A 161 5.29 -0.85 10.87
CA ALA A 161 6.02 0.38 11.10
C ALA A 161 5.51 1.22 12.28
N LEU A 162 6.36 2.10 12.77
CA LEU A 162 6.00 3.17 13.69
C LEU A 162 5.15 4.21 12.96
N MET A 163 3.99 4.52 13.53
CA MET A 163 3.08 5.53 12.99
C MET A 163 3.60 6.95 13.27
N PRO A 164 3.34 7.91 12.37
CA PRO A 164 3.72 9.30 12.59
C PRO A 164 3.13 9.87 13.87
N GLN A 165 3.95 10.60 14.63
CA GLN A 165 3.56 11.10 15.95
C GLN A 165 2.37 12.08 15.90
N ASP A 166 2.25 12.85 14.85
CA ASP A 166 1.18 13.83 14.64
C ASP A 166 -0.20 13.21 14.41
N ILE A 167 -0.28 11.91 14.05
CA ILE A 167 -1.53 11.16 13.95
C ILE A 167 -1.71 10.12 15.08
N SER A 168 -0.86 10.14 16.09
CA SER A 168 -0.90 9.17 17.21
C SER A 168 -2.23 9.19 17.97
N TRP A 169 -2.85 10.34 18.12
CA TRP A 169 -4.19 10.48 18.71
C TRP A 169 -5.26 9.70 17.92
N LEU A 170 -5.15 9.68 16.59
CA LEU A 170 -6.07 8.95 15.74
C LEU A 170 -5.86 7.44 15.85
N CYS A 171 -4.59 6.98 15.98
CA CYS A 171 -4.29 5.58 16.28
C CYS A 171 -4.93 5.15 17.61
N GLU A 172 -4.95 6.02 18.62
CA GLU A 172 -5.61 5.77 19.92
C GLU A 172 -7.13 5.61 19.76
N VAL A 173 -7.76 6.44 18.94
CA VAL A 173 -9.20 6.32 18.63
C VAL A 173 -9.50 4.98 17.99
N PHE A 174 -8.73 4.58 16.96
CA PHE A 174 -8.91 3.29 16.30
C PHE A 174 -8.66 2.11 17.24
N TYR A 175 -7.62 2.17 18.06
CA TYR A 175 -7.33 1.15 19.07
C TYR A 175 -8.50 0.94 20.04
N GLY A 176 -9.12 2.03 20.48
CA GLY A 176 -10.29 1.97 21.38
C GLY A 176 -11.55 1.42 20.70
N MET A 177 -11.64 1.52 19.38
CA MET A 177 -12.80 1.06 18.59
C MET A 177 -12.64 -0.35 18.02
N TYR A 178 -11.42 -0.83 17.89
CA TYR A 178 -11.13 -2.14 17.31
C TYR A 178 -11.88 -3.29 18.05
N PRO A 179 -12.52 -4.25 17.35
CA PRO A 179 -12.56 -4.48 15.90
C PRO A 179 -13.71 -3.77 15.16
N ALA A 180 -14.41 -2.84 15.78
CA ALA A 180 -15.46 -2.08 15.12
C ALA A 180 -14.86 -1.10 14.10
N SER A 181 -15.62 -0.77 13.06
CA SER A 181 -15.23 0.26 12.11
C SER A 181 -15.67 1.64 12.58
N ILE A 182 -14.92 2.65 12.19
CA ILE A 182 -15.27 4.06 12.40
C ILE A 182 -15.15 4.81 11.08
N ASN A 183 -16.00 5.81 10.85
CA ASN A 183 -15.90 6.71 9.71
C ASN A 183 -15.47 8.11 10.16
N LEU A 184 -15.10 8.94 9.19
CA LEU A 184 -14.62 10.29 9.46
C LEU A 184 -15.67 11.15 10.19
N SER A 185 -16.97 10.99 9.87
CA SER A 185 -18.02 11.75 10.55
C SER A 185 -18.08 11.45 12.04
N GLN A 186 -17.93 10.18 12.42
CA GLN A 186 -17.90 9.77 13.83
C GLN A 186 -16.66 10.32 14.55
N ILE A 187 -15.50 10.37 13.88
CA ILE A 187 -14.29 10.99 14.45
C ILE A 187 -14.49 12.49 14.66
N LEU A 188 -15.13 13.16 13.71
CA LEU A 188 -15.45 14.59 13.82
C LEU A 188 -16.45 14.92 14.94
N GLU A 189 -17.31 13.97 15.32
CA GLU A 189 -18.18 14.10 16.48
C GLU A 189 -17.39 14.01 17.80
N ILE A 190 -16.33 13.19 17.82
CA ILE A 190 -15.44 13.06 19.01
C ILE A 190 -14.52 14.28 19.13
N LEU A 191 -14.05 14.83 18.01
CA LEU A 191 -13.09 15.93 17.94
C LEU A 191 -13.57 17.03 16.98
N PRO A 192 -14.53 17.87 17.39
CA PRO A 192 -15.18 18.84 16.49
C PRO A 192 -14.34 20.08 16.16
N GLU A 193 -13.23 20.33 16.87
CA GLU A 193 -12.60 21.65 16.91
C GLU A 193 -11.77 22.00 15.66
N ASP A 194 -11.19 21.02 14.97
CA ASP A 194 -10.42 21.27 13.75
C ASP A 194 -10.71 20.22 12.66
N LYS A 195 -11.76 20.49 11.89
CA LYS A 195 -12.21 19.58 10.83
C LYS A 195 -11.16 19.31 9.76
N LEU A 196 -10.33 20.29 9.42
CA LEU A 196 -9.30 20.16 8.40
C LEU A 196 -8.16 19.27 8.90
N MET A 197 -7.73 19.48 10.14
CA MET A 197 -6.72 18.65 10.77
C MET A 197 -7.19 17.19 10.86
N VAL A 198 -8.41 16.96 11.33
CA VAL A 198 -8.98 15.61 11.44
C VAL A 198 -9.08 14.93 10.08
N TYR A 199 -9.55 15.65 9.05
CA TYR A 199 -9.61 15.15 7.69
C TYR A 199 -8.21 14.76 7.16
N SER A 200 -7.24 15.65 7.30
CA SER A 200 -5.87 15.41 6.85
C SER A 200 -5.23 14.23 7.57
N ALA A 201 -5.42 14.13 8.90
CA ALA A 201 -4.92 13.01 9.68
C ALA A 201 -5.57 11.68 9.28
N PHE A 202 -6.87 11.67 9.00
CA PHE A 202 -7.59 10.48 8.55
C PHE A 202 -7.12 10.02 7.17
N VAL A 203 -6.99 10.91 6.19
CA VAL A 203 -6.42 10.60 4.88
C VAL A 203 -5.00 10.08 5.02
N ARG A 204 -4.18 10.74 5.83
CA ARG A 204 -2.80 10.33 6.07
C ARG A 204 -2.70 8.96 6.74
N LEU A 205 -3.60 8.64 7.64
CA LEU A 205 -3.68 7.29 8.22
C LEU A 205 -4.00 6.25 7.15
N LEU A 206 -4.98 6.50 6.28
CA LEU A 206 -5.34 5.61 5.18
C LEU A 206 -4.19 5.37 4.18
N THR A 207 -3.35 6.38 3.98
CA THR A 207 -2.25 6.31 3.00
C THR A 207 -0.93 5.81 3.57
N ASN A 208 -0.78 5.77 4.89
CA ASN A 208 0.49 5.36 5.53
C ASN A 208 0.39 4.10 6.38
N SER A 209 -0.81 3.61 6.65
CA SER A 209 -0.98 2.44 7.51
C SER A 209 -1.36 1.19 6.71
N ALA A 210 -0.53 0.16 6.84
CA ALA A 210 -0.85 -1.17 6.33
C ALA A 210 -1.90 -1.92 7.17
N SER A 211 -2.23 -1.40 8.37
CA SER A 211 -3.25 -1.98 9.25
C SER A 211 -4.62 -1.35 9.08
N ALA A 212 -4.75 -0.26 8.31
CA ALA A 212 -6.02 0.38 8.03
C ALA A 212 -6.72 -0.26 6.83
N MET A 213 -7.90 -0.80 7.04
CA MET A 213 -8.70 -1.44 6.00
C MET A 213 -10.02 -0.70 5.81
N ILE A 214 -10.34 -0.39 4.55
CA ILE A 214 -11.68 0.08 4.20
C ILE A 214 -12.63 -1.10 4.16
N VAL A 215 -13.76 -0.95 4.82
CA VAL A 215 -14.85 -1.93 4.81
C VAL A 215 -16.09 -1.32 4.14
N LYS A 216 -16.87 -2.17 3.48
CA LYS A 216 -18.04 -1.75 2.72
C LYS A 216 -19.15 -1.20 3.60
N ASP A 217 -19.36 -1.85 4.72
CA ASP A 217 -20.46 -1.54 5.64
C ASP A 217 -19.90 -1.32 7.05
N GLU A 218 -20.67 -0.65 7.90
CA GLU A 218 -20.31 -0.49 9.31
C GLU A 218 -20.09 -1.85 9.96
N LEU A 219 -18.90 -2.06 10.51
CA LEU A 219 -18.60 -3.19 11.38
C LEU A 219 -18.81 -2.78 12.82
N LYS A 220 -19.72 -3.50 13.48
CA LYS A 220 -19.96 -3.35 14.92
C LYS A 220 -19.10 -4.33 15.68
N ASP A 221 -18.72 -3.97 16.89
CA ASP A 221 -18.10 -4.93 17.80
C ASP A 221 -19.03 -6.12 18.00
N ILE A 222 -18.53 -7.31 17.67
CA ILE A 222 -19.29 -8.56 17.81
C ILE A 222 -18.67 -9.30 18.99
N GLU A 223 -19.31 -9.18 20.13
CA GLU A 223 -18.94 -9.96 21.29
C GLU A 223 -19.02 -11.46 21.00
N TYR A 224 -17.89 -12.16 21.12
CA TYR A 224 -17.89 -13.62 21.02
C TYR A 224 -18.70 -14.24 22.16
N ARG A 225 -19.75 -14.97 21.82
CA ARG A 225 -20.60 -15.68 22.79
C ARG A 225 -20.43 -17.19 22.60
N PRO A 226 -19.78 -17.89 23.53
CA PRO A 226 -19.63 -19.33 23.48
C PRO A 226 -20.98 -20.05 23.26
N GLY A 227 -21.02 -20.94 22.27
CA GLY A 227 -22.23 -21.67 21.91
C GLY A 227 -23.21 -20.94 20.98
N TYR A 228 -23.10 -19.63 20.81
CA TYR A 228 -23.95 -18.83 19.92
C TYR A 228 -23.20 -18.25 18.72
N SER A 229 -21.99 -17.80 18.91
CA SER A 229 -21.17 -17.29 17.81
C SER A 229 -20.69 -18.43 16.93
N ARG A 230 -20.88 -18.31 15.62
CA ARG A 230 -20.44 -19.29 14.63
C ARG A 230 -19.56 -18.64 13.58
N LEU A 231 -18.49 -19.34 13.23
CA LEU A 231 -17.65 -18.94 12.11
C LEU A 231 -18.43 -19.12 10.80
N ASN A 232 -18.27 -18.18 9.85
CA ASN A 232 -18.81 -18.33 8.51
C ASN A 232 -18.35 -19.68 7.91
N PRO A 233 -19.27 -20.54 7.43
CA PRO A 233 -18.93 -21.86 6.89
C PRO A 233 -17.87 -21.81 5.78
N ASN A 234 -17.86 -20.76 4.96
CA ASN A 234 -16.88 -20.57 3.89
C ASN A 234 -15.46 -20.34 4.40
N LEU A 235 -15.30 -19.84 5.63
CA LEU A 235 -14.02 -19.59 6.27
C LEU A 235 -13.49 -20.78 7.07
N ILE A 236 -14.30 -21.81 7.32
CA ILE A 236 -13.91 -22.93 8.20
C ILE A 236 -12.65 -23.65 7.69
N ASN A 237 -12.57 -23.94 6.40
CA ASN A 237 -11.43 -24.64 5.82
C ASN A 237 -10.17 -23.78 5.87
N TYR A 238 -10.33 -22.49 5.67
CA TYR A 238 -9.28 -21.49 5.72
C TYR A 238 -8.69 -21.36 7.14
N VAL A 239 -9.56 -21.21 8.14
CA VAL A 239 -9.12 -21.16 9.55
C VAL A 239 -8.46 -22.47 9.98
N LYS A 240 -8.95 -23.63 9.54
CA LYS A 240 -8.31 -24.92 9.80
C LYS A 240 -6.91 -25.00 9.18
N TYR A 241 -6.75 -24.50 7.96
CA TYR A 241 -5.44 -24.41 7.30
C TYR A 241 -4.50 -23.50 8.09
N PHE A 242 -4.97 -22.31 8.44
CA PHE A 242 -4.21 -21.33 9.23
C PHE A 242 -3.73 -21.89 10.58
N LEU A 243 -4.64 -22.51 11.35
CA LEU A 243 -4.29 -23.12 12.65
C LEU A 243 -3.28 -24.27 12.52
N LYS A 244 -3.27 -24.97 11.39
CA LYS A 244 -2.32 -26.04 11.11
C LYS A 244 -0.94 -25.52 10.71
N HIS A 245 -0.87 -24.33 10.11
CA HIS A 245 0.35 -23.73 9.53
C HIS A 245 0.67 -22.37 10.15
N GLN A 246 0.73 -22.33 11.50
CA GLN A 246 0.87 -21.11 12.32
C GLN A 246 2.06 -20.18 11.96
N ASN A 247 2.95 -20.59 11.07
CA ASN A 247 4.12 -19.81 10.66
C ASN A 247 3.99 -19.16 9.27
N SER A 248 2.86 -19.22 8.62
CA SER A 248 2.70 -18.51 7.33
C SER A 248 2.25 -17.07 7.60
N SER A 249 3.22 -16.16 7.64
CA SER A 249 3.02 -14.71 7.73
C SER A 249 2.31 -14.10 6.48
N ASP A 250 1.94 -14.92 5.51
CA ASP A 250 1.59 -14.51 4.16
C ASP A 250 0.12 -14.65 3.79
N ILE A 251 -0.76 -14.73 4.78
CA ILE A 251 -2.18 -14.66 4.49
C ILE A 251 -2.63 -13.22 4.63
N VAL A 252 -2.47 -12.49 3.53
CA VAL A 252 -3.11 -11.20 3.34
C VAL A 252 -4.57 -11.48 2.98
N PHE A 253 -5.49 -10.99 3.80
CA PHE A 253 -6.93 -10.99 3.53
C PHE A 253 -7.29 -9.87 2.59
#